data_0e5f6e35db5152d9bc9f90350069d032
#
_entry.id   0e5f6e35db5152d9bc9f90350069d032
#
_cell.length_a   1.000
_cell.length_b   1.000
_cell.length_c   1.000
_cell.angle_alpha   90.00
_cell.angle_beta   90.00
_cell.angle_gamma   90.00
#
_symmetry.space_group_name_H-M   'P 1'
#
loop_
_entity.id
_entity.type
_entity.pdbx_description
1 polymer ?
#
loop_
_entity_poly.entity_id
_entity_poly.type
_entity_poly.pdbx_seq_one_letter_code
_entity_poly.pdbx_strand_id
1 'polypeptide(L)'
;QEHSSAASDVYKRQVLEGRVQVGQKAMINSRADLNQLVPFKYKWAWEKYLDGAANHWMPQEVNMTDDIALWRSDDGLTEDERTIIKRSLGFFSTADSLVANNLVLAVYRHITNPECRQYLLRQAFEEAIHTHAYQYCVESLGMDEGEIFNMYREVPCVERKAAWGLKYTKNLEDPTFTTGTPETDKEFLSNFCLLYTSDAADECSCV
;
A
#
# COMPACT_ATOMS: atom_id res chain seq x y z
N GLN A 1 -17.68 -3.36 -31.17
CA GLN A 1 -17.09 -3.79 -29.91
C GLN A 1 -16.45 -2.61 -29.20
N GLU A 2 -17.18 -1.94 -28.34
CA GLU A 2 -16.65 -0.93 -27.44
C GLU A 2 -17.08 -1.31 -26.04
N HIS A 3 -16.29 -2.17 -25.39
CA HIS A 3 -16.35 -2.32 -23.95
C HIS A 3 -15.26 -1.43 -23.34
N SER A 4 -15.56 -0.15 -23.23
CA SER A 4 -14.80 0.76 -22.38
C SER A 4 -15.19 0.46 -20.93
N SER A 5 -14.26 -0.06 -20.13
CA SER A 5 -14.50 -0.25 -18.71
C SER A 5 -14.75 1.08 -18.00
N ALA A 6 -15.62 1.10 -16.98
CA ALA A 6 -15.89 2.31 -16.19
C ALA A 6 -14.61 2.95 -15.64
N ALA A 7 -13.62 2.13 -15.25
CA ALA A 7 -12.30 2.58 -14.83
C ALA A 7 -11.54 3.33 -15.95
N SER A 8 -11.63 2.86 -17.20
CA SER A 8 -11.07 3.54 -18.37
C SER A 8 -11.73 4.89 -18.62
N ASP A 9 -13.03 5.01 -18.36
CA ASP A 9 -13.76 6.26 -18.57
C ASP A 9 -13.50 7.28 -17.44
N VAL A 10 -13.30 6.84 -16.21
CA VAL A 10 -12.85 7.68 -15.11
C VAL A 10 -11.44 8.22 -15.41
N TYR A 11 -10.53 7.37 -15.84
CA TYR A 11 -9.18 7.77 -16.22
C TYR A 11 -9.17 8.73 -17.41
N LYS A 12 -9.96 8.46 -18.46
CA LYS A 12 -10.12 9.36 -19.61
C LYS A 12 -10.74 10.70 -19.21
N ARG A 13 -11.68 10.71 -18.26
CA ARG A 13 -12.31 11.95 -17.79
C ARG A 13 -11.30 12.84 -17.06
N GLN A 14 -10.47 12.25 -16.19
CA GLN A 14 -9.38 12.95 -15.51
C GLN A 14 -8.33 13.52 -16.49
N VAL A 15 -8.05 12.81 -17.57
CA VAL A 15 -7.14 13.30 -18.64
C VAL A 15 -7.75 14.42 -19.46
N LEU A 16 -9.07 14.41 -19.69
CA LEU A 16 -9.79 15.41 -20.48
C LEU A 16 -10.07 16.70 -19.70
N GLU A 17 -10.24 16.64 -18.39
CA GLU A 17 -10.51 17.82 -17.53
C GLU A 17 -9.23 18.56 -17.12
N GLY A 18 -8.07 18.06 -17.53
CA GLY A 18 -6.78 18.60 -17.12
C GLY A 18 -6.35 18.17 -15.72
N ARG A 19 -5.05 18.26 -15.45
CA ARG A 19 -4.50 17.91 -14.15
C ARG A 19 -4.83 18.95 -13.09
N VAL A 20 -5.24 18.48 -11.91
CA VAL A 20 -5.51 19.35 -10.76
C VAL A 20 -4.22 20.06 -10.33
N GLN A 21 -4.29 21.35 -10.13
CA GLN A 21 -3.18 22.14 -9.63
C GLN A 21 -2.93 21.86 -8.14
N VAL A 22 -1.67 21.87 -7.71
CA VAL A 22 -1.30 21.59 -6.30
C VAL A 22 -2.10 22.44 -5.31
N GLY A 23 -2.30 23.71 -5.60
CA GLY A 23 -3.07 24.63 -4.74
C GLY A 23 -4.56 24.30 -4.61
N GLN A 24 -5.09 23.43 -5.46
CA GLN A 24 -6.47 22.95 -5.44
C GLN A 24 -6.63 21.65 -4.66
N LYS A 25 -5.51 20.99 -4.31
CA LYS A 25 -5.51 19.72 -3.56
C LYS A 25 -5.66 19.98 -2.07
N ALA A 26 -6.63 19.32 -1.43
CA ALA A 26 -6.95 19.56 -0.02
C ALA A 26 -5.87 19.01 0.96
N MET A 27 -5.20 17.91 0.63
CA MET A 27 -4.15 17.32 1.49
C MET A 27 -2.82 18.08 1.45
N ILE A 28 -2.57 18.82 0.37
CA ILE A 28 -1.37 19.62 0.23
C ILE A 28 -1.74 21.08 0.28
N ASN A 29 -1.46 21.72 1.41
CA ASN A 29 -1.60 23.15 1.51
C ASN A 29 -0.33 23.84 0.99
N SER A 30 -0.26 24.10 -0.31
CA SER A 30 0.87 24.78 -0.94
C SER A 30 1.06 26.23 -0.47
N ARG A 31 0.07 26.78 0.25
CA ARG A 31 0.09 28.12 0.83
C ARG A 31 0.46 28.13 2.32
N ALA A 32 0.73 26.95 2.91
CA ALA A 32 1.15 26.88 4.29
C ALA A 32 2.49 27.60 4.50
N ASP A 33 2.63 28.21 5.66
CA ASP A 33 3.92 28.76 6.07
C ASP A 33 4.90 27.62 6.37
N LEU A 34 5.84 27.44 5.50
CA LEU A 34 6.86 26.38 5.60
C LEU A 34 7.78 26.55 6.80
N ASN A 35 7.92 27.75 7.34
CA ASN A 35 8.75 28.01 8.51
C ASN A 35 8.28 27.24 9.74
N GLN A 36 6.99 26.89 9.81
CA GLN A 36 6.40 26.14 10.90
C GLN A 36 6.51 24.61 10.70
N LEU A 37 6.66 24.16 9.47
CA LEU A 37 6.60 22.72 9.12
C LEU A 37 7.95 22.16 8.70
N VAL A 38 8.76 22.94 7.98
CA VAL A 38 10.03 22.49 7.41
C VAL A 38 11.11 23.55 7.64
N PRO A 39 12.28 23.19 8.21
CA PRO A 39 13.40 24.10 8.30
C PRO A 39 13.79 24.69 6.94
N PHE A 40 14.17 25.96 6.88
CA PHE A 40 14.53 26.68 5.65
C PHE A 40 15.48 25.96 4.71
N LYS A 41 16.44 25.23 5.28
CA LYS A 41 17.41 24.45 4.50
C LYS A 41 16.78 23.34 3.65
N TYR A 42 15.52 22.94 3.94
CA TYR A 42 14.79 21.90 3.21
C TYR A 42 13.67 22.46 2.30
N LYS A 43 13.58 23.77 2.15
CA LYS A 43 12.58 24.39 1.28
C LYS A 43 12.61 23.82 -0.13
N TRP A 44 13.76 23.58 -0.68
CA TRP A 44 13.95 22.96 -2.00
C TRP A 44 13.32 21.56 -2.11
N ALA A 45 13.37 20.77 -1.06
CA ALA A 45 12.77 19.43 -1.03
C ALA A 45 11.24 19.53 -0.99
N TRP A 46 10.70 20.48 -0.24
CA TRP A 46 9.27 20.76 -0.23
C TRP A 46 8.74 21.22 -1.58
N GLU A 47 9.46 22.12 -2.26
CA GLU A 47 9.12 22.58 -3.61
C GLU A 47 9.08 21.40 -4.60
N LYS A 48 10.08 20.51 -4.56
CA LYS A 48 10.09 19.30 -5.40
C LYS A 48 8.96 18.34 -5.07
N TYR A 49 8.60 18.20 -3.80
CA TYR A 49 7.45 17.39 -3.39
C TYR A 49 6.15 17.96 -3.95
N LEU A 50 5.94 19.25 -3.88
CA LEU A 50 4.76 19.90 -4.45
C LEU A 50 4.69 19.74 -5.97
N ASP A 51 5.82 19.90 -6.67
CA ASP A 51 5.92 19.69 -8.12
C ASP A 51 5.58 18.24 -8.51
N GLY A 52 6.10 17.27 -7.75
CA GLY A 52 5.78 15.87 -7.91
C GLY A 52 4.29 15.60 -7.69
N ALA A 53 3.74 16.11 -6.60
CA ALA A 53 2.34 15.93 -6.23
C ALA A 53 1.34 16.56 -7.22
N ALA A 54 1.75 17.61 -7.97
CA ALA A 54 0.92 18.20 -9.00
C ALA A 54 0.58 17.24 -10.15
N ASN A 55 1.42 16.24 -10.36
CA ASN A 55 1.31 15.28 -11.46
C ASN A 55 0.87 13.87 -11.02
N HIS A 56 0.71 13.66 -9.71
CA HIS A 56 0.32 12.37 -9.15
C HIS A 56 -1.12 12.40 -8.65
N TRP A 57 -1.73 11.23 -8.68
CA TRP A 57 -3.01 11.00 -8.05
C TRP A 57 -2.94 11.30 -6.54
N MET A 58 -4.02 11.88 -6.00
CA MET A 58 -4.14 12.21 -4.58
C MET A 58 -5.46 11.65 -4.04
N PRO A 59 -5.48 11.15 -2.79
CA PRO A 59 -6.68 10.57 -2.19
C PRO A 59 -7.93 11.46 -2.20
N GLN A 60 -7.78 12.79 -2.17
CA GLN A 60 -8.91 13.71 -2.25
C GLN A 60 -9.56 13.79 -3.64
N GLU A 61 -8.91 13.27 -4.67
CA GLU A 61 -9.47 13.19 -6.01
C GLU A 61 -10.42 11.99 -6.13
N VAL A 62 -10.42 11.10 -5.13
CA VAL A 62 -11.34 9.97 -5.02
C VAL A 62 -12.64 10.42 -4.35
N ASN A 63 -13.75 10.15 -4.98
CA ASN A 63 -15.06 10.31 -4.37
C ASN A 63 -15.55 8.96 -3.83
N MET A 64 -15.21 8.65 -2.58
CA MET A 64 -15.58 7.39 -1.94
C MET A 64 -17.08 7.11 -1.97
N THR A 65 -17.92 8.15 -1.88
CA THR A 65 -19.37 7.99 -1.95
C THR A 65 -19.82 7.47 -3.31
N ASP A 66 -19.28 8.04 -4.37
CA ASP A 66 -19.60 7.65 -5.74
C ASP A 66 -19.04 6.26 -6.05
N ASP A 67 -17.82 5.94 -5.56
CA ASP A 67 -17.21 4.63 -5.73
C ASP A 67 -18.00 3.52 -5.01
N ILE A 68 -18.48 3.79 -3.81
CA ILE A 68 -19.37 2.86 -3.08
C ILE A 68 -20.72 2.70 -3.81
N ALA A 69 -21.28 3.78 -4.34
CA ALA A 69 -22.51 3.73 -5.12
C ALA A 69 -22.31 2.91 -6.41
N LEU A 70 -21.17 3.10 -7.08
CA LEU A 70 -20.79 2.33 -8.27
C LEU A 70 -20.64 0.84 -7.97
N TRP A 71 -19.98 0.49 -6.88
CA TRP A 71 -19.85 -0.90 -6.42
C TRP A 71 -21.19 -1.57 -6.15
N ARG A 72 -22.13 -0.82 -5.54
CA ARG A 72 -23.45 -1.32 -5.14
C ARG A 72 -24.45 -1.35 -6.27
N SER A 73 -24.19 -0.68 -7.39
CA SER A 73 -25.09 -0.68 -8.54
C SER A 73 -24.96 -1.97 -9.34
N ASP A 74 -26.07 -2.44 -9.92
CA ASP A 74 -26.08 -3.67 -10.71
C ASP A 74 -25.28 -3.52 -12.02
N ASP A 75 -25.30 -2.33 -12.62
CA ASP A 75 -24.67 -2.04 -13.91
C ASP A 75 -23.35 -1.28 -13.80
N GLY A 76 -22.86 -1.01 -12.58
CA GLY A 76 -21.71 -0.15 -12.33
C GLY A 76 -20.37 -0.79 -12.68
N LEU A 77 -20.21 -2.08 -12.36
CA LEU A 77 -18.99 -2.84 -12.56
C LEU A 77 -19.32 -4.20 -13.17
N THR A 78 -18.43 -4.68 -14.04
CA THR A 78 -18.47 -6.04 -14.55
C THR A 78 -18.09 -7.05 -13.47
N GLU A 79 -18.44 -8.32 -13.66
CA GLU A 79 -18.03 -9.40 -12.76
C GLU A 79 -16.50 -9.57 -12.68
N ASP A 80 -15.77 -9.31 -13.77
CA ASP A 80 -14.33 -9.36 -13.79
C ASP A 80 -13.72 -8.24 -12.94
N GLU A 81 -14.24 -7.01 -13.05
CA GLU A 81 -13.80 -5.87 -12.22
C GLU A 81 -14.09 -6.11 -10.74
N ARG A 82 -15.28 -6.64 -10.40
CA ARG A 82 -15.61 -7.04 -9.02
C ARG A 82 -14.67 -8.11 -8.49
N THR A 83 -14.34 -9.09 -9.33
CA THR A 83 -13.39 -10.15 -8.98
C THR A 83 -11.98 -9.59 -8.71
N ILE A 84 -11.52 -8.66 -9.53
CA ILE A 84 -10.22 -8.00 -9.33
C ILE A 84 -10.20 -7.25 -8.01
N ILE A 85 -11.22 -6.45 -7.72
CA ILE A 85 -11.33 -5.68 -6.47
C ILE A 85 -11.34 -6.62 -5.25
N LYS A 86 -12.18 -7.66 -5.27
CA LYS A 86 -12.25 -8.64 -4.17
C LYS A 86 -10.90 -9.32 -3.92
N ARG A 87 -10.24 -9.79 -4.97
CA ARG A 87 -8.93 -10.47 -4.85
C ARG A 87 -7.83 -9.54 -4.39
N SER A 88 -7.84 -8.29 -4.82
CA SER A 88 -6.90 -7.27 -4.36
C SER A 88 -7.08 -7.01 -2.88
N LEU A 89 -8.30 -6.75 -2.43
CA LEU A 89 -8.59 -6.56 -1.00
C LEU A 89 -8.25 -7.80 -0.17
N GLY A 90 -8.53 -9.01 -0.68
CA GLY A 90 -8.17 -10.26 -0.02
C GLY A 90 -6.66 -10.48 0.11
N PHE A 91 -5.87 -9.97 -0.83
CA PHE A 91 -4.43 -10.00 -0.73
C PHE A 91 -3.91 -8.93 0.24
N PHE A 92 -4.23 -7.66 0.04
CA PHE A 92 -3.71 -6.54 0.84
C PHE A 92 -4.07 -6.64 2.32
N SER A 93 -5.31 -6.99 2.65
CA SER A 93 -5.75 -7.16 4.03
C SER A 93 -4.93 -8.20 4.83
N THR A 94 -4.24 -9.11 4.13
CA THR A 94 -3.37 -10.13 4.74
C THR A 94 -1.90 -9.77 4.61
N ALA A 95 -1.47 -9.21 3.49
CA ALA A 95 -0.07 -8.89 3.20
C ALA A 95 0.51 -7.94 4.24
N ASP A 96 -0.14 -6.83 4.53
CA ASP A 96 0.31 -5.82 5.48
C ASP A 96 0.44 -6.38 6.91
N SER A 97 -0.48 -7.26 7.30
CA SER A 97 -0.36 -7.97 8.57
C SER A 97 0.86 -8.89 8.63
N LEU A 98 1.18 -9.56 7.53
CA LEU A 98 2.40 -10.39 7.43
C LEU A 98 3.67 -9.54 7.48
N VAL A 99 3.67 -8.39 6.79
CA VAL A 99 4.79 -7.43 6.81
C VAL A 99 4.99 -6.87 8.20
N ALA A 100 3.93 -6.40 8.88
CA ALA A 100 4.00 -5.90 10.25
C ALA A 100 4.59 -6.95 11.21
N ASN A 101 4.13 -8.18 11.13
CA ASN A 101 4.66 -9.27 11.94
C ASN A 101 6.14 -9.55 11.65
N ASN A 102 6.54 -9.58 10.40
CA ASN A 102 7.93 -9.80 10.02
C ASN A 102 8.83 -8.66 10.50
N LEU A 103 8.40 -7.40 10.36
CA LEU A 103 9.14 -6.24 10.88
C LEU A 103 9.45 -6.38 12.36
N VAL A 104 8.46 -6.71 13.16
CA VAL A 104 8.57 -6.78 14.62
C VAL A 104 9.29 -8.03 15.10
N LEU A 105 8.92 -9.19 14.57
CA LEU A 105 9.38 -10.49 15.08
C LEU A 105 10.69 -10.96 14.46
N ALA A 106 10.98 -10.58 13.23
CA ALA A 106 12.16 -11.04 12.50
C ALA A 106 13.21 -9.95 12.32
N VAL A 107 12.87 -8.85 11.66
CA VAL A 107 13.82 -7.83 11.23
C VAL A 107 14.35 -7.00 12.40
N TYR A 108 13.47 -6.50 13.25
CA TYR A 108 13.78 -5.53 14.31
C TYR A 108 14.90 -5.98 15.24
N ARG A 109 14.96 -7.26 15.58
CA ARG A 109 15.97 -7.82 16.50
C ARG A 109 17.40 -7.74 15.97
N HIS A 110 17.57 -7.74 14.63
CA HIS A 110 18.87 -7.69 13.98
C HIS A 110 19.39 -6.27 13.76
N ILE A 111 18.54 -5.27 13.88
CA ILE A 111 18.90 -3.88 13.70
C ILE A 111 19.34 -3.29 15.04
N THR A 112 20.55 -2.76 15.11
CA THR A 112 21.11 -2.18 16.34
C THR A 112 21.09 -0.65 16.34
N ASN A 113 21.05 -0.03 15.15
CA ASN A 113 21.00 1.43 15.03
C ASN A 113 19.66 1.98 15.53
N PRO A 114 19.67 2.95 16.48
CA PRO A 114 18.43 3.46 17.09
C PRO A 114 17.49 4.15 16.10
N GLU A 115 18.01 4.89 15.14
CA GLU A 115 17.21 5.62 14.14
C GLU A 115 16.52 4.64 13.20
N CYS A 116 17.22 3.59 12.76
CA CYS A 116 16.64 2.54 11.96
C CYS A 116 15.54 1.78 12.73
N ARG A 117 15.73 1.54 14.02
CA ARG A 117 14.69 0.94 14.88
C ARG A 117 13.44 1.81 14.98
N GLN A 118 13.61 3.12 15.13
CA GLN A 118 12.48 4.05 15.13
C GLN A 118 11.72 4.02 13.82
N TYR A 119 12.43 3.98 12.68
CA TYR A 119 11.84 3.85 11.37
C TYR A 119 11.03 2.55 11.24
N LEU A 120 11.59 1.40 11.61
CA LEU A 120 10.91 0.11 11.53
C LEU A 120 9.64 0.06 12.41
N LEU A 121 9.66 0.66 13.60
CA LEU A 121 8.48 0.76 14.45
C LEU A 121 7.41 1.65 13.81
N ARG A 122 7.82 2.74 13.17
CA ARG A 122 6.89 3.60 12.44
C ARG A 122 6.29 2.85 11.25
N GLN A 123 7.10 2.13 10.48
CA GLN A 123 6.61 1.31 9.38
C GLN A 123 5.61 0.24 9.88
N ALA A 124 5.95 -0.52 10.91
CA ALA A 124 5.02 -1.52 11.48
C ALA A 124 3.69 -0.89 11.95
N PHE A 125 3.72 0.34 12.44
CA PHE A 125 2.50 1.09 12.78
C PHE A 125 1.67 1.46 11.55
N GLU A 126 2.31 1.89 10.45
CA GLU A 126 1.61 2.19 9.19
C GLU A 126 0.95 0.93 8.61
N GLU A 127 1.63 -0.22 8.63
CA GLU A 127 1.06 -1.50 8.19
C GLU A 127 -0.19 -1.89 9.00
N ALA A 128 -0.20 -1.58 10.29
CA ALA A 128 -1.39 -1.79 11.12
C ALA A 128 -2.55 -0.85 10.74
N ILE A 129 -2.25 0.39 10.35
CA ILE A 129 -3.25 1.34 9.83
C ILE A 129 -3.77 0.87 8.47
N HIS A 130 -2.91 0.38 7.56
CA HIS A 130 -3.31 -0.16 6.27
C HIS A 130 -4.26 -1.35 6.45
N THR A 131 -3.92 -2.30 7.32
CA THR A 131 -4.80 -3.44 7.63
C THR A 131 -6.19 -2.98 8.08
N HIS A 132 -6.26 -1.99 8.96
CA HIS A 132 -7.54 -1.41 9.41
C HIS A 132 -8.27 -0.67 8.29
N ALA A 133 -7.55 0.02 7.41
CA ALA A 133 -8.13 0.70 6.25
C ALA A 133 -8.77 -0.30 5.27
N TYR A 134 -8.11 -1.43 4.99
CA TYR A 134 -8.69 -2.49 4.14
C TYR A 134 -9.92 -3.14 4.78
N GLN A 135 -9.90 -3.38 6.08
CA GLN A 135 -11.09 -3.83 6.80
C GLN A 135 -12.24 -2.84 6.62
N TYR A 136 -11.98 -1.56 6.80
CA TYR A 136 -12.98 -0.51 6.60
C TYR A 136 -13.51 -0.47 5.16
N CYS A 137 -12.66 -0.69 4.16
CA CYS A 137 -13.08 -0.81 2.76
C CYS A 137 -14.03 -1.99 2.56
N VAL A 138 -13.69 -3.16 3.08
CA VAL A 138 -14.51 -4.38 3.00
C VAL A 138 -15.91 -4.15 3.61
N GLU A 139 -15.95 -3.59 4.81
CA GLU A 139 -17.20 -3.22 5.50
C GLU A 139 -18.03 -2.19 4.71
N SER A 140 -17.38 -1.12 4.23
CA SER A 140 -18.03 -0.03 3.49
C SER A 140 -18.65 -0.48 2.17
N LEU A 141 -18.00 -1.45 1.51
CA LEU A 141 -18.51 -2.06 0.28
C LEU A 141 -19.57 -3.14 0.55
N GLY A 142 -19.77 -3.55 1.81
CA GLY A 142 -20.72 -4.58 2.19
C GLY A 142 -20.29 -5.97 1.73
N MET A 143 -19.00 -6.23 1.65
CA MET A 143 -18.46 -7.55 1.32
C MET A 143 -18.48 -8.46 2.55
N ASP A 144 -18.51 -9.78 2.31
CA ASP A 144 -18.34 -10.75 3.38
C ASP A 144 -16.89 -10.80 3.84
N GLU A 145 -16.66 -10.39 5.09
CA GLU A 145 -15.31 -10.34 5.67
C GLU A 145 -14.67 -11.74 5.71
N GLY A 146 -15.45 -12.78 6.01
CA GLY A 146 -14.99 -14.16 6.03
C GLY A 146 -14.50 -14.62 4.67
N GLU A 147 -15.24 -14.29 3.57
CA GLU A 147 -14.83 -14.56 2.21
C GLU A 147 -13.51 -13.83 1.89
N ILE A 148 -13.45 -12.53 2.15
CA ILE A 148 -12.29 -11.70 1.77
C ILE A 148 -11.03 -12.11 2.55
N PHE A 149 -11.10 -12.23 3.87
CA PHE A 149 -9.94 -12.56 4.69
C PHE A 149 -9.48 -14.02 4.55
N ASN A 150 -10.30 -14.93 4.03
CA ASN A 150 -9.87 -16.30 3.72
C ASN A 150 -9.29 -16.48 2.33
N MET A 151 -9.35 -15.48 1.46
CA MET A 151 -8.87 -15.60 0.06
C MET A 151 -7.40 -16.03 -0.04
N TYR A 152 -6.56 -15.65 0.91
CA TYR A 152 -5.15 -16.06 0.92
C TYR A 152 -4.94 -17.57 1.13
N ARG A 153 -6.00 -18.31 1.55
CA ARG A 153 -6.00 -19.77 1.69
C ARG A 153 -6.79 -20.46 0.59
N GLU A 154 -7.86 -19.84 0.13
CA GLU A 154 -8.86 -20.46 -0.74
C GLU A 154 -8.66 -20.12 -2.21
N VAL A 155 -8.08 -18.95 -2.51
CA VAL A 155 -7.86 -18.49 -3.88
C VAL A 155 -6.42 -18.77 -4.32
N PRO A 156 -6.18 -19.71 -5.27
CA PRO A 156 -4.83 -20.19 -5.58
C PRO A 156 -3.84 -19.12 -6.04
N CYS A 157 -4.29 -18.03 -6.67
CA CYS A 157 -3.38 -16.95 -7.06
C CYS A 157 -2.96 -16.10 -5.86
N VAL A 158 -3.87 -15.84 -4.93
CA VAL A 158 -3.61 -15.09 -3.68
C VAL A 158 -2.73 -15.94 -2.76
N GLU A 159 -3.05 -17.23 -2.60
CA GLU A 159 -2.25 -18.19 -1.83
C GLU A 159 -0.80 -18.24 -2.31
N ARG A 160 -0.58 -18.38 -3.62
CA ARG A 160 0.79 -18.44 -4.17
C ARG A 160 1.58 -17.16 -3.91
N LYS A 161 0.93 -15.99 -3.99
CA LYS A 161 1.58 -14.70 -3.72
C LYS A 161 1.94 -14.58 -2.25
N ALA A 162 1.03 -14.90 -1.34
CA ALA A 162 1.29 -14.92 0.11
C ALA A 162 2.39 -15.93 0.48
N ALA A 163 2.35 -17.14 -0.06
CA ALA A 163 3.37 -18.17 0.16
C ALA A 163 4.76 -17.76 -0.33
N TRP A 164 4.81 -17.00 -1.44
CA TRP A 164 6.07 -16.46 -1.95
C TRP A 164 6.70 -15.48 -0.95
N GLY A 165 5.93 -14.54 -0.41
CA GLY A 165 6.39 -13.60 0.63
C GLY A 165 6.87 -14.32 1.89
N LEU A 166 6.06 -15.24 2.41
CA LEU A 166 6.39 -16.04 3.61
C LEU A 166 7.69 -16.83 3.48
N LYS A 167 8.08 -17.22 2.26
CA LYS A 167 9.34 -17.91 2.03
C LYS A 167 10.56 -17.10 2.50
N TYR A 168 10.50 -15.78 2.39
CA TYR A 168 11.60 -14.88 2.76
C TYR A 168 11.56 -14.45 4.22
N THR A 169 10.45 -14.66 4.92
CA THR A 169 10.33 -14.32 6.34
C THR A 169 10.86 -15.42 7.25
N LYS A 170 10.65 -16.68 6.91
CA LYS A 170 10.88 -17.84 7.78
C LYS A 170 12.30 -17.94 8.34
N ASN A 171 13.31 -17.67 7.52
CA ASN A 171 14.69 -17.77 7.98
C ASN A 171 15.04 -16.69 9.00
N LEU A 172 14.49 -15.48 8.82
CA LEU A 172 14.71 -14.37 9.75
C LEU A 172 13.96 -14.54 11.07
N GLU A 173 12.89 -15.31 11.08
CA GLU A 173 12.11 -15.63 12.28
C GLU A 173 12.78 -16.72 13.13
N ASP A 174 13.69 -17.50 12.55
CA ASP A 174 14.42 -18.54 13.29
C ASP A 174 15.21 -17.91 14.45
N PRO A 175 14.95 -18.30 15.72
CA PRO A 175 15.67 -17.75 16.87
C PRO A 175 17.19 -17.96 16.83
N THR A 176 17.65 -18.94 16.07
CA THR A 176 19.07 -19.26 15.93
C THR A 176 19.77 -18.44 14.83
N PHE A 177 19.01 -17.79 13.94
CA PHE A 177 19.57 -16.92 12.92
C PHE A 177 20.17 -15.67 13.57
N THR A 178 21.44 -15.39 13.24
CA THR A 178 22.17 -14.21 13.71
C THR A 178 22.89 -13.55 12.55
N THR A 179 22.94 -12.25 12.53
CA THR A 179 23.76 -11.44 11.62
C THR A 179 25.18 -11.28 12.17
N GLY A 180 26.13 -10.84 11.34
CA GLY A 180 27.51 -10.54 11.73
C GLY A 180 28.58 -11.30 10.95
N THR A 181 28.22 -12.11 9.98
CA THR A 181 29.11 -12.63 8.95
C THR A 181 28.67 -12.15 7.57
N PRO A 182 29.60 -12.09 6.58
CA PRO A 182 29.22 -11.67 5.22
C PRO A 182 28.09 -12.50 4.63
N GLU A 183 28.02 -13.77 4.94
CA GLU A 183 26.98 -14.70 4.45
C GLU A 183 25.63 -14.40 5.08
N THR A 184 25.58 -14.30 6.41
CA THR A 184 24.33 -14.02 7.16
C THR A 184 23.83 -12.61 6.92
N ASP A 185 24.73 -11.63 6.78
CA ASP A 185 24.35 -10.24 6.45
C ASP A 185 23.77 -10.16 5.03
N LYS A 186 24.36 -10.88 4.06
CA LYS A 186 23.82 -10.98 2.70
C LYS A 186 22.45 -11.64 2.69
N GLU A 187 22.26 -12.73 3.44
CA GLU A 187 20.99 -13.42 3.55
C GLU A 187 19.92 -12.51 4.17
N PHE A 188 20.25 -11.82 5.25
CA PHE A 188 19.37 -10.85 5.89
C PHE A 188 18.94 -9.76 4.91
N LEU A 189 19.89 -9.09 4.24
CA LEU A 189 19.61 -8.03 3.29
C LEU A 189 18.80 -8.53 2.09
N SER A 190 19.12 -9.74 1.58
CA SER A 190 18.38 -10.32 0.46
C SER A 190 16.92 -10.58 0.82
N ASN A 191 16.65 -11.18 1.98
CA ASN A 191 15.30 -11.47 2.44
C ASN A 191 14.54 -10.17 2.72
N PHE A 192 15.16 -9.22 3.38
CA PHE A 192 14.58 -7.90 3.63
C PHE A 192 14.22 -7.19 2.31
N CYS A 193 15.17 -7.07 1.38
CA CYS A 193 14.93 -6.39 0.10
C CYS A 193 13.85 -7.08 -0.74
N LEU A 194 13.84 -8.41 -0.82
CA LEU A 194 12.87 -9.15 -1.63
C LEU A 194 11.45 -8.99 -1.08
N LEU A 195 11.26 -9.05 0.23
CA LEU A 195 9.94 -8.87 0.83
C LEU A 195 9.43 -7.44 0.64
N TYR A 196 10.19 -6.45 1.09
CA TYR A 196 9.71 -5.06 1.12
C TYR A 196 9.71 -4.37 -0.25
N THR A 197 10.54 -4.79 -1.20
CA THR A 197 10.46 -4.29 -2.59
C THR A 197 9.20 -4.80 -3.29
N SER A 198 8.80 -6.02 -3.00
CA SER A 198 7.57 -6.60 -3.58
C SER A 198 6.31 -5.98 -2.99
N ASP A 199 6.31 -5.71 -1.69
CA ASP A 199 5.24 -5.04 -0.99
C ASP A 199 5.03 -3.62 -1.56
N ALA A 200 6.08 -2.81 -1.59
CA ALA A 200 6.04 -1.47 -2.18
C ALA A 200 5.62 -1.46 -3.67
N ALA A 201 5.97 -2.48 -4.45
CA ALA A 201 5.55 -2.60 -5.84
C ALA A 201 4.06 -2.92 -5.96
N ASP A 202 3.50 -3.66 -5.01
CA ASP A 202 2.07 -3.96 -4.96
C ASP A 202 1.24 -2.73 -4.63
N GLU A 203 1.70 -1.88 -3.71
CA GLU A 203 1.09 -0.58 -3.43
C GLU A 203 1.12 0.36 -4.64
N CYS A 204 2.20 0.34 -5.44
CA CYS A 204 2.31 1.12 -6.66
C CYS A 204 1.47 0.57 -7.83
N SER A 205 1.14 -0.70 -7.84
CA SER A 205 0.38 -1.34 -8.92
C SER A 205 -1.14 -1.17 -8.80
N CYS A 206 -1.59 -0.53 -7.74
CA CYS A 206 -2.99 -0.12 -7.55
C CYS A 206 -3.33 1.23 -8.23
N VAL A 207 -2.46 1.75 -9.08
CA VAL A 207 -2.64 3.00 -9.84
C VAL A 207 -2.96 2.71 -11.31
#